data_07a7ffc510017eb39a7db306f5ae3d56
#
_entry.id   07a7ffc510017eb39a7db306f5ae3d56
#
_cell.length_a   1.000
_cell.length_b   1.000
_cell.length_c   1.000
_cell.angle_alpha   90.00
_cell.angle_beta   90.00
_cell.angle_gamma   90.00
#
_symmetry.space_group_name_H-M   'P 1'
#
loop_
_entity.id
_entity.type
_entity.pdbx_description
1 polymer ?
#
loop_
_entity_poly.entity_id
_entity_poly.type
_entity_poly.pdbx_seq_one_letter_code
_entity_poly.pdbx_strand_id
1 'polypeptide(L)' 'MQYRSVNEIAKKWNVSERSVRNYCAQGRVNGAFLTGKTWNIPES' A
#
# COMPACT_ATOMS: atom_id res chain seq x y z
N MET A 1 6.20 4.71 13.38
CA MET A 1 5.65 4.57 12.02
C MET A 1 4.54 3.53 12.01
N GLN A 2 3.42 3.86 11.39
CA GLN A 2 2.31 2.93 11.29
C GLN A 2 2.18 2.41 9.87
N TYR A 3 1.76 1.17 9.77
CA TYR A 3 1.52 0.55 8.47
C TYR A 3 0.03 0.40 8.26
N ARG A 4 -0.41 0.65 7.04
CA ARG A 4 -1.81 0.54 6.66
C ARG A 4 -1.97 -0.52 5.58
N SER A 5 -3.16 -1.11 5.54
CA SER A 5 -3.46 -2.06 4.48
C SER A 5 -3.75 -1.34 3.17
N VAL A 6 -3.76 -2.11 2.07
CA VAL A 6 -4.08 -1.55 0.76
C VAL A 6 -5.45 -0.88 0.78
N ASN A 7 -6.42 -1.50 1.45
CA ASN A 7 -7.76 -0.96 1.52
C ASN A 7 -7.77 0.46 2.11
N GLU A 8 -7.08 0.63 3.23
CA GLU A 8 -7.03 1.93 3.89
C GLU A 8 -6.29 2.97 3.06
N ILE A 9 -5.17 2.57 2.47
CA ILE A 9 -4.38 3.49 1.65
C ILE A 9 -5.14 3.90 0.40
N ALA A 10 -5.87 2.95 -0.20
CA ALA A 10 -6.69 3.27 -1.38
C ALA A 10 -7.70 4.36 -1.06
N LYS A 11 -8.34 4.27 0.10
CA LYS A 11 -9.29 5.29 0.51
C LYS A 11 -8.60 6.63 0.78
N LYS A 12 -7.45 6.58 1.41
CA LYS A 12 -6.71 7.79 1.73
C LYS A 12 -6.24 8.51 0.46
N TRP A 13 -5.79 7.76 -0.51
CA TRP A 13 -5.27 8.31 -1.76
C TRP A 13 -6.36 8.54 -2.79
N ASN A 14 -7.58 8.07 -2.50
CA ASN A 14 -8.71 8.18 -3.41
C ASN A 14 -8.42 7.47 -4.75
N VAL A 15 -7.90 6.27 -4.66
CA VAL A 15 -7.60 5.43 -5.82
C VAL A 15 -8.12 4.03 -5.53
N SER A 16 -8.07 3.16 -6.55
CA SER A 16 -8.51 1.79 -6.38
C SER A 16 -7.43 0.97 -5.67
N GLU A 17 -7.85 -0.11 -5.02
CA GLU A 17 -6.91 -1.01 -4.38
C GLU A 17 -5.93 -1.61 -5.38
N ARG A 18 -6.42 -1.87 -6.58
CA ARG A 18 -5.56 -2.39 -7.62
C ARG A 18 -4.43 -1.42 -7.95
N SER A 19 -4.76 -0.14 -8.01
CA SER A 19 -3.75 0.88 -8.26
C SER A 19 -2.69 0.90 -7.16
N VAL A 20 -3.13 0.79 -5.91
CA VAL A 20 -2.19 0.76 -4.79
C VAL A 20 -1.26 -0.45 -4.89
N ARG A 21 -1.82 -1.61 -5.19
CA ARG A 21 -1.01 -2.81 -5.34
C ARG A 21 -0.01 -2.69 -6.47
N ASN A 22 -0.41 -2.07 -7.57
CA ASN A 22 0.49 -1.85 -8.68
C ASN A 22 1.65 -0.94 -8.29
N TYR A 23 1.36 0.13 -7.55
CA TYR A 23 2.41 1.04 -7.07
C TYR A 23 3.39 0.30 -6.17
N CYS A 24 2.87 -0.54 -5.28
CA CYS A 24 3.73 -1.31 -4.39
C CYS A 24 4.61 -2.29 -5.17
N ALA A 25 4.03 -2.97 -6.14
CA ALA A 25 4.76 -3.95 -6.93
C ALA A 25 5.84 -3.29 -7.79
N GLN A 26 5.61 -2.06 -8.21
CA GLN A 26 6.57 -1.32 -9.02
C GLN A 26 7.66 -0.66 -8.17
N GLY A 27 7.56 -0.76 -6.86
CA GLY A 27 8.55 -0.17 -5.98
C GLY A 27 8.42 1.33 -5.81
N ARG A 28 7.24 1.87 -6.11
CA ARG A 28 7.03 3.31 -5.99
C ARG A 28 6.72 3.74 -4.57
N VAL A 29 6.42 2.80 -3.70
CA VAL A 29 6.11 3.09 -2.31
C VAL A 29 7.29 2.65 -1.45
N ASN A 30 8.02 3.61 -0.91
CA ASN A 30 9.16 3.29 -0.07
C ASN A 30 8.70 2.64 1.22
N GLY A 31 9.35 1.53 1.57
CA GLY A 31 9.07 0.86 2.82
C GLY A 31 7.87 -0.07 2.80
N ALA A 32 7.15 -0.16 1.69
CA ALA A 32 6.06 -1.11 1.58
C ALA A 32 6.60 -2.53 1.48
N PHE A 33 5.94 -3.46 2.13
CA PHE A 33 6.35 -4.86 2.06
C PHE A 33 5.13 -5.76 2.05
N LEU A 34 5.31 -6.95 1.50
CA LEU A 34 4.23 -7.93 1.37
C LEU A 34 4.37 -8.98 2.46
N THR A 35 3.30 -9.19 3.21
CA THR A 35 3.24 -10.23 4.22
C THR A 35 2.09 -11.16 3.87
N GLY A 36 2.40 -12.38 3.48
CA GLY A 36 1.37 -13.30 3.01
C GLY A 36 0.72 -12.74 1.78
N LYS A 37 -0.56 -12.40 1.86
CA LYS A 37 -1.30 -11.86 0.74
C LYS A 37 -1.62 -10.38 0.90
N THR A 38 -1.03 -9.74 1.90
CA THR A 38 -1.37 -8.36 2.25
C THR A 38 -0.16 -7.45 2.15
N TRP A 39 -0.33 -6.35 1.45
CA TRP A 39 0.68 -5.31 1.42
C TRP A 39 0.56 -4.44 2.66
N ASN A 40 1.69 -4.13 3.25
CA ASN A 40 1.77 -3.21 4.38
C ASN A 40 2.48 -1.96 3.90
N ILE A 41 1.81 -0.82 4.01
CA ILE A 41 2.27 0.43 3.45
C ILE A 41 2.50 1.41 4.58
N PRO A 42 3.72 1.95 4.72
CA PRO A 42 3.99 2.90 5.79
C PRO A 42 3.22 4.20 5.56
N GLU A 43 2.60 4.67 6.62
CA GLU A 43 1.92 5.94 6.61
C GLU A 43 2.85 6.98 7.20
N SER A 44 3.26 7.90 6.41
CA SER A 44 4.15 8.96 6.89
C SER A 44 3.42 10.28 7.07
#